data_e1dee9fd3bcdcb7a5f563875292032a2
#
_entry.id   e1dee9fd3bcdcb7a5f563875292032a2
#
_cell.length_a   1.000
_cell.length_b   1.000
_cell.length_c   1.000
_cell.angle_alpha   90.00
_cell.angle_beta   90.00
_cell.angle_gamma   90.00
#
_symmetry.space_group_name_H-M   'P 1'
#
loop_
_entity.id
_entity.type
_entity.pdbx_description
1 polymer ?
#
loop_
_entity_poly.entity_id
_entity_poly.type
_entity_poly.pdbx_seq_one_letter_code
_entity_poly.pdbx_strand_id
1 'polypeptide(L)'
;KRSMKTCQKCGKTNRNEASYCKWCGERLASVAEPVEAAKAERGSAGAVASASSATAGMPDGMIAKECVKEPLASFTKRCEQTAEFRKRTGSDTRPGLDCIITGETGTGKTYLAGKLAGILYHNKITDNLRPKTVDAADWNEFNSKLDENLAKIKTGVLVVTNCQNLVSAQGGSTQLDKLFARMKIDVNMPVVILCGLEDGFGTFIRANSNALSLFEFRFSISPFKDSDLKTLCVSLVKEKFRTPISSDAERKLGLVFKKMFRDGCTKENGILAGKIAEESAFNMF
;
A
#
# COMPACT_ATOMS: atom_id res chain seq x y z
N LYS A 1 -10.50 18.32 -32.85
CA LYS A 1 -10.98 16.95 -32.44
C LYS A 1 -9.93 16.37 -31.52
N ARG A 2 -10.28 16.08 -30.24
CA ARG A 2 -9.33 15.46 -29.29
C ARG A 2 -9.12 14.02 -29.71
N SER A 3 -7.89 13.64 -30.00
CA SER A 3 -7.53 12.27 -30.36
C SER A 3 -7.62 11.35 -29.15
N MET A 4 -8.09 10.14 -29.36
CA MET A 4 -8.36 9.15 -28.32
C MET A 4 -7.65 7.84 -28.68
N LYS A 5 -7.12 7.11 -27.68
CA LYS A 5 -6.52 5.78 -27.88
C LYS A 5 -7.27 4.71 -27.10
N THR A 6 -7.35 3.51 -27.67
CA THR A 6 -8.07 2.39 -27.08
C THR A 6 -7.09 1.49 -26.31
N CYS A 7 -7.46 1.08 -25.10
CA CYS A 7 -6.68 0.13 -24.30
C CYS A 7 -6.81 -1.27 -24.90
N GLN A 8 -5.70 -1.90 -25.23
CA GLN A 8 -5.68 -3.26 -25.81
C GLN A 8 -6.16 -4.33 -24.81
N LYS A 9 -6.06 -4.08 -23.50
CA LYS A 9 -6.46 -5.04 -22.48
C LYS A 9 -7.95 -5.02 -22.17
N CYS A 10 -8.58 -3.87 -22.09
CA CYS A 10 -9.99 -3.74 -21.68
C CYS A 10 -10.92 -3.14 -22.74
N GLY A 11 -10.40 -2.78 -23.92
CA GLY A 11 -11.17 -2.21 -25.04
C GLY A 11 -11.69 -0.79 -24.83
N LYS A 12 -11.42 -0.15 -23.69
CA LYS A 12 -11.98 1.18 -23.38
C LYS A 12 -11.09 2.31 -23.86
N THR A 13 -11.72 3.40 -24.30
CA THR A 13 -11.03 4.58 -24.83
C THR A 13 -10.47 5.48 -23.73
N ASN A 14 -9.29 6.00 -23.98
CA ASN A 14 -8.54 6.90 -23.10
C ASN A 14 -8.08 8.13 -23.90
N ARG A 15 -7.69 9.19 -23.22
CA ARG A 15 -7.07 10.35 -23.87
C ARG A 15 -5.72 9.91 -24.49
N ASN A 16 -5.35 10.48 -25.62
CA ASN A 16 -4.12 10.11 -26.33
C ASN A 16 -2.84 10.32 -25.49
N GLU A 17 -2.86 11.30 -24.62
CA GLU A 17 -1.77 11.64 -23.70
C GLU A 17 -1.68 10.71 -22.47
N ALA A 18 -2.67 9.85 -22.25
CA ALA A 18 -2.70 8.99 -21.06
C ALA A 18 -1.62 7.90 -21.16
N SER A 19 -0.71 7.83 -20.19
CA SER A 19 0.29 6.78 -20.09
C SER A 19 -0.28 5.46 -19.55
N TYR A 20 -1.44 5.51 -18.88
CA TYR A 20 -2.13 4.35 -18.32
C TYR A 20 -3.63 4.41 -18.59
N CYS A 21 -4.25 3.25 -18.74
CA CYS A 21 -5.69 3.14 -18.91
C CYS A 21 -6.41 3.51 -17.62
N LYS A 22 -7.29 4.49 -17.65
CA LYS A 22 -8.07 4.93 -16.47
C LYS A 22 -9.05 3.89 -15.94
N TRP A 23 -9.33 2.82 -16.71
CA TRP A 23 -10.32 1.80 -16.38
C TRP A 23 -9.70 0.53 -15.82
N CYS A 24 -8.54 0.09 -16.33
CA CYS A 24 -7.90 -1.16 -15.91
C CYS A 24 -6.46 -1.00 -15.44
N GLY A 25 -5.90 0.23 -15.45
CA GLY A 25 -4.53 0.52 -15.01
C GLY A 25 -3.44 0.05 -15.97
N GLU A 26 -3.78 -0.57 -17.13
CA GLU A 26 -2.80 -1.05 -18.08
C GLU A 26 -2.02 0.10 -18.73
N ARG A 27 -0.72 -0.09 -18.94
CA ARG A 27 0.14 0.88 -19.63
C ARG A 27 -0.27 0.99 -21.08
N LEU A 28 -0.54 2.20 -21.54
CA LEU A 28 -0.91 2.47 -22.92
C LEU A 28 0.34 2.82 -23.71
N ALA A 29 0.60 2.12 -24.82
CA ALA A 29 1.75 2.38 -25.67
C ALA A 29 1.76 3.84 -26.15
N SER A 30 2.89 4.52 -26.03
CA SER A 30 3.15 5.79 -26.71
C SER A 30 3.32 5.50 -28.20
N VAL A 31 2.70 6.33 -29.05
CA VAL A 31 2.98 6.31 -30.49
C VAL A 31 4.40 6.84 -30.64
N ALA A 32 5.38 5.94 -30.80
CA ALA A 32 6.74 6.28 -31.14
C ALA A 32 6.91 6.09 -32.65
N GLU A 33 7.55 7.06 -33.30
CA GLU A 33 7.98 7.01 -34.68
C GLU A 33 9.01 5.89 -34.89
N PRO A 34 9.17 5.36 -36.14
CA PRO A 34 9.97 4.19 -36.40
C PRO A 34 11.46 4.53 -36.45
N VAL A 35 12.28 3.80 -35.69
CA VAL A 35 13.71 3.75 -35.88
C VAL A 35 14.12 2.32 -36.20
N GLU A 36 14.97 2.21 -37.22
CA GLU A 36 15.40 1.03 -37.94
C GLU A 36 16.11 -0.05 -37.11
N ALA A 37 16.04 -1.25 -37.64
CA ALA A 37 16.66 -2.47 -37.15
C ALA A 37 18.19 -2.46 -37.23
N ALA A 38 18.86 -2.93 -36.17
CA ALA A 38 20.21 -3.48 -36.24
C ALA A 38 20.29 -4.82 -35.50
N LYS A 39 20.92 -5.78 -36.17
CA LYS A 39 21.04 -7.21 -35.89
C LYS A 39 21.91 -7.54 -34.67
N ALA A 40 21.51 -8.62 -34.08
CA ALA A 40 22.16 -9.66 -33.27
C ALA A 40 23.71 -9.67 -33.11
N GLU A 41 24.13 -10.02 -31.87
CA GLU A 41 25.09 -11.13 -31.70
C GLU A 41 24.99 -11.72 -30.28
N ARG A 42 25.20 -13.05 -30.19
CA ARG A 42 25.14 -13.89 -28.99
C ARG A 42 26.44 -13.77 -28.19
N GLY A 43 26.33 -13.73 -26.88
CA GLY A 43 27.44 -13.92 -25.98
C GLY A 43 26.97 -14.34 -24.59
N SER A 44 27.21 -15.60 -24.25
CA SER A 44 26.96 -16.20 -22.95
C SER A 44 27.98 -15.71 -21.93
N ALA A 45 27.58 -15.21 -20.79
CA ALA A 45 28.32 -15.32 -19.53
C ALA A 45 27.43 -14.98 -18.36
N GLY A 46 27.40 -15.90 -17.35
CA GLY A 46 26.64 -15.72 -16.13
C GLY A 46 27.10 -14.52 -15.34
N ALA A 47 26.14 -13.73 -14.90
CA ALA A 47 26.34 -12.71 -13.91
C ALA A 47 25.29 -12.91 -12.82
N VAL A 48 25.76 -13.16 -11.61
CA VAL A 48 25.02 -13.14 -10.36
C VAL A 48 24.24 -11.82 -10.28
N ALA A 49 22.94 -11.87 -10.42
CA ALA A 49 22.08 -10.72 -10.25
C ALA A 49 22.10 -10.30 -8.78
N SER A 50 22.78 -9.21 -8.49
CA SER A 50 22.79 -8.52 -7.22
C SER A 50 21.39 -8.09 -6.82
N ALA A 51 21.07 -8.22 -5.54
CA ALA A 51 19.82 -7.87 -4.91
C ALA A 51 19.55 -6.35 -4.91
N SER A 52 19.21 -5.77 -6.05
CA SER A 52 18.85 -4.35 -6.20
C SER A 52 17.45 -4.11 -6.78
N SER A 53 16.62 -5.15 -6.92
CA SER A 53 15.29 -5.01 -7.53
C SER A 53 14.13 -4.81 -6.54
N ALA A 54 14.38 -4.82 -5.24
CA ALA A 54 13.33 -4.69 -4.23
C ALA A 54 12.77 -3.26 -4.07
N THR A 55 13.39 -2.25 -4.69
CA THR A 55 12.94 -0.84 -4.67
C THR A 55 12.29 -0.39 -5.99
N ALA A 56 12.29 -1.22 -7.01
CA ALA A 56 11.69 -0.92 -8.31
C ALA A 56 10.17 -1.01 -8.25
N GLY A 57 9.51 -0.01 -7.68
CA GLY A 57 8.04 0.06 -7.60
C GLY A 57 7.50 0.88 -6.45
N MET A 58 8.34 1.41 -5.58
CA MET A 58 7.92 2.47 -4.68
C MET A 58 7.76 3.77 -5.48
N PRO A 59 6.57 4.43 -5.49
CA PRO A 59 6.53 5.81 -5.93
C PRO A 59 7.44 6.63 -5.03
N ASP A 60 8.19 7.57 -5.60
CA ASP A 60 9.14 8.46 -4.89
C ASP A 60 8.55 9.26 -3.73
N GLY A 61 7.23 9.23 -3.54
CA GLY A 61 6.49 9.91 -2.46
C GLY A 61 6.35 9.11 -1.15
N MET A 62 6.70 7.84 -1.08
CA MET A 62 6.74 7.15 0.19
C MET A 62 8.10 7.36 0.85
N ILE A 63 8.13 8.17 1.88
CA ILE A 63 9.26 8.17 2.81
C ILE A 63 9.31 6.77 3.41
N ALA A 64 10.15 5.91 2.80
CA ALA A 64 10.40 4.58 3.29
C ALA A 64 11.12 4.71 4.63
N LYS A 65 10.31 4.76 5.69
CA LYS A 65 10.87 4.79 7.04
C LYS A 65 11.67 3.52 7.26
N GLU A 66 12.79 3.65 7.93
CA GLU A 66 13.68 2.55 8.24
C GLU A 66 12.94 1.39 8.91
N CYS A 67 11.97 1.71 9.79
CA CYS A 67 11.14 0.72 10.49
C CYS A 67 10.26 -0.14 9.57
N VAL A 68 10.02 0.28 8.32
CA VAL A 68 9.19 -0.46 7.35
C VAL A 68 10.03 -1.22 6.33
N LYS A 69 11.28 -0.80 6.09
CA LYS A 69 12.13 -1.37 5.02
C LYS A 69 12.40 -2.86 5.21
N GLU A 70 12.86 -3.26 6.38
CA GLU A 70 13.20 -4.65 6.66
C GLU A 70 11.96 -5.57 6.67
N PRO A 71 10.86 -5.25 7.37
CA PRO A 71 9.63 -6.03 7.27
C PRO A 71 9.08 -6.12 5.85
N LEU A 72 9.18 -5.04 5.05
CA LEU A 72 8.73 -5.02 3.67
C LEU A 72 9.59 -5.92 2.77
N ALA A 73 10.91 -5.90 2.94
CA ALA A 73 11.82 -6.78 2.21
C ALA A 73 11.54 -8.26 2.55
N SER A 74 11.32 -8.58 3.82
CA SER A 74 10.96 -9.92 4.29
C SER A 74 9.63 -10.37 3.71
N PHE A 75 8.62 -9.51 3.69
CA PHE A 75 7.32 -9.76 3.09
C PHE A 75 7.43 -10.03 1.59
N THR A 76 8.17 -9.19 0.86
CA THR A 76 8.39 -9.33 -0.59
C THR A 76 9.06 -10.67 -0.90
N LYS A 77 10.13 -11.01 -0.18
CA LYS A 77 10.82 -12.30 -0.31
C LYS A 77 9.89 -13.48 -0.07
N ARG A 78 9.02 -13.39 0.95
CA ARG A 78 8.04 -14.45 1.23
C ARG A 78 7.01 -14.58 0.11
N CYS A 79 6.58 -13.45 -0.49
CA CYS A 79 5.69 -13.47 -1.65
C CYS A 79 6.35 -14.17 -2.85
N GLU A 80 7.61 -13.87 -3.16
CA GLU A 80 8.37 -14.52 -4.23
C GLU A 80 8.50 -16.04 -3.99
N GLN A 81 8.86 -16.44 -2.78
CA GLN A 81 8.95 -17.85 -2.40
C GLN A 81 7.61 -18.58 -2.53
N THR A 82 6.51 -17.94 -2.12
CA THR A 82 5.16 -18.49 -2.24
C THR A 82 4.75 -18.64 -3.71
N ALA A 83 5.04 -17.66 -4.54
CA ALA A 83 4.77 -17.70 -5.96
C ALA A 83 5.55 -18.84 -6.65
N GLU A 84 6.82 -19.00 -6.29
CA GLU A 84 7.65 -20.08 -6.82
C GLU A 84 7.16 -21.47 -6.35
N PHE A 85 6.79 -21.59 -5.08
CA PHE A 85 6.22 -22.84 -4.53
C PHE A 85 4.94 -23.23 -5.27
N ARG A 86 3.99 -22.28 -5.45
CA ARG A 86 2.75 -22.53 -6.22
C ARG A 86 3.03 -22.97 -7.65
N LYS A 87 4.00 -22.33 -8.30
CA LYS A 87 4.41 -22.65 -9.67
C LYS A 87 4.97 -24.08 -9.77
N ARG A 88 5.73 -24.54 -8.76
CA ARG A 88 6.34 -25.88 -8.76
C ARG A 88 5.36 -26.99 -8.37
N THR A 89 4.48 -26.73 -7.43
CA THR A 89 3.61 -27.76 -6.82
C THR A 89 2.20 -27.78 -7.38
N GLY A 90 1.77 -26.70 -8.06
CA GLY A 90 0.37 -26.51 -8.43
C GLY A 90 -0.57 -26.31 -7.23
N SER A 91 -0.01 -26.19 -6.02
CA SER A 91 -0.80 -26.09 -4.78
C SER A 91 -1.29 -24.67 -4.56
N ASP A 92 -2.59 -24.54 -4.34
CA ASP A 92 -3.26 -23.27 -3.99
C ASP A 92 -3.33 -23.02 -2.48
N THR A 93 -2.39 -23.59 -1.72
CA THR A 93 -2.34 -23.44 -0.27
C THR A 93 -2.34 -21.96 0.09
N ARG A 94 -3.15 -21.57 1.08
CA ARG A 94 -3.18 -20.21 1.59
C ARG A 94 -1.80 -19.81 2.09
N PRO A 95 -1.21 -18.74 1.56
CA PRO A 95 0.04 -18.26 2.09
C PRO A 95 -0.17 -17.60 3.46
N GLY A 96 0.74 -17.78 4.40
CA GLY A 96 0.78 -17.03 5.66
C GLY A 96 1.25 -15.59 5.42
N LEU A 97 0.48 -14.82 4.65
CA LEU A 97 0.82 -13.45 4.23
C LEU A 97 -0.11 -12.40 4.84
N ASP A 98 -0.86 -12.80 5.86
CA ASP A 98 -1.72 -11.88 6.60
C ASP A 98 -0.86 -10.89 7.41
N CYS A 99 -1.29 -9.62 7.43
CA CYS A 99 -0.49 -8.53 7.96
C CYS A 99 -1.23 -7.70 8.99
N ILE A 100 -0.47 -7.19 9.97
CA ILE A 100 -0.92 -6.12 10.87
C ILE A 100 -0.09 -4.88 10.60
N ILE A 101 -0.75 -3.72 10.50
CA ILE A 101 -0.12 -2.42 10.34
C ILE A 101 -0.59 -1.51 11.48
N THR A 102 0.33 -1.12 12.33
CA THR A 102 0.07 -0.18 13.42
C THR A 102 0.82 1.14 13.23
N GLY A 103 0.34 2.18 13.88
CA GLY A 103 0.95 3.51 13.84
C GLY A 103 -0.08 4.59 14.12
N GLU A 104 0.36 5.81 14.33
CA GLU A 104 -0.52 6.97 14.59
C GLU A 104 -1.37 7.35 13.38
N THR A 105 -2.32 8.26 13.61
CA THR A 105 -3.15 8.83 12.54
C THR A 105 -2.28 9.50 11.48
N GLY A 106 -2.60 9.31 10.22
CA GLY A 106 -1.89 9.95 9.09
C GLY A 106 -0.50 9.39 8.77
N THR A 107 -0.02 8.33 9.44
CA THR A 107 1.31 7.74 9.17
C THR A 107 1.41 6.94 7.88
N GLY A 108 0.31 6.76 7.13
CA GLY A 108 0.30 6.05 5.86
C GLY A 108 -0.04 4.55 5.95
N LYS A 109 -0.71 4.10 7.02
CA LYS A 109 -1.12 2.69 7.18
C LYS A 109 -1.89 2.14 5.98
N THR A 110 -2.94 2.83 5.55
CA THR A 110 -3.77 2.41 4.39
C THR A 110 -2.97 2.46 3.09
N TYR A 111 -2.05 3.42 2.95
CA TYR A 111 -1.15 3.49 1.81
C TYR A 111 -0.21 2.27 1.76
N LEU A 112 0.38 1.89 2.90
CA LEU A 112 1.22 0.69 2.99
C LEU A 112 0.40 -0.57 2.67
N ALA A 113 -0.83 -0.70 3.20
CA ALA A 113 -1.73 -1.81 2.87
C ALA A 113 -1.98 -1.94 1.36
N GLY A 114 -2.21 -0.82 0.66
CA GLY A 114 -2.32 -0.79 -0.79
C GLY A 114 -1.05 -1.24 -1.52
N LYS A 115 0.14 -0.90 -0.97
CA LYS A 115 1.43 -1.37 -1.52
C LYS A 115 1.62 -2.86 -1.32
N LEU A 116 1.30 -3.40 -0.15
CA LEU A 116 1.35 -4.84 0.11
C LEU A 116 0.41 -5.60 -0.84
N ALA A 117 -0.80 -5.09 -1.06
CA ALA A 117 -1.73 -5.65 -2.04
C ALA A 117 -1.15 -5.64 -3.47
N GLY A 118 -0.43 -4.57 -3.84
CA GLY A 118 0.29 -4.48 -5.12
C GLY A 118 1.38 -5.55 -5.25
N ILE A 119 2.18 -5.77 -4.19
CA ILE A 119 3.22 -6.80 -4.16
C ILE A 119 2.59 -8.20 -4.33
N LEU A 120 1.49 -8.48 -3.62
CA LEU A 120 0.76 -9.75 -3.74
C LEU A 120 0.26 -9.98 -5.18
N TYR A 121 -0.31 -8.94 -5.80
CA TYR A 121 -0.80 -9.01 -7.18
C TYR A 121 0.34 -9.24 -8.19
N HIS A 122 1.45 -8.51 -8.07
CA HIS A 122 2.59 -8.67 -8.98
C HIS A 122 3.25 -10.05 -8.86
N ASN A 123 3.22 -10.65 -7.68
CA ASN A 123 3.66 -12.03 -7.46
C ASN A 123 2.58 -13.09 -7.80
N LYS A 124 1.44 -12.69 -8.39
CA LYS A 124 0.33 -13.60 -8.77
C LYS A 124 -0.23 -14.42 -7.60
N ILE A 125 -0.16 -13.87 -6.40
CA ILE A 125 -0.75 -14.46 -5.19
C ILE A 125 -2.22 -14.10 -5.11
N THR A 126 -2.57 -12.90 -5.59
CA THR A 126 -3.94 -12.39 -5.67
C THR A 126 -4.26 -11.95 -7.10
N ASP A 127 -5.54 -12.03 -7.49
CA ASP A 127 -6.01 -11.67 -8.83
C ASP A 127 -6.39 -10.20 -8.96
N ASN A 128 -6.51 -9.49 -7.85
CA ASN A 128 -6.93 -8.10 -7.81
C ASN A 128 -5.82 -7.18 -7.30
N LEU A 129 -5.48 -6.17 -8.09
CA LEU A 129 -4.53 -5.13 -7.71
C LEU A 129 -5.05 -4.24 -6.57
N ARG A 130 -6.39 -3.99 -6.56
CA ARG A 130 -7.01 -3.12 -5.55
C ARG A 130 -7.60 -3.95 -4.44
N PRO A 131 -7.20 -3.72 -3.17
CA PRO A 131 -7.80 -4.40 -2.05
C PRO A 131 -9.24 -3.94 -1.81
N LYS A 132 -10.07 -4.82 -1.25
CA LYS A 132 -11.34 -4.41 -0.65
C LYS A 132 -11.03 -3.78 0.71
N THR A 133 -11.26 -2.50 0.83
CA THR A 133 -11.08 -1.78 2.11
C THR A 133 -12.43 -1.63 2.80
N VAL A 134 -12.46 -1.94 4.09
CA VAL A 134 -13.61 -1.82 4.98
C VAL A 134 -13.18 -1.00 6.20
N ASP A 135 -13.88 0.08 6.49
CA ASP A 135 -13.64 0.84 7.71
C ASP A 135 -14.35 0.20 8.91
N ALA A 136 -13.83 0.42 10.11
CA ALA A 136 -14.48 -0.05 11.35
C ALA A 136 -15.92 0.46 11.51
N ALA A 137 -16.23 1.64 10.98
CA ALA A 137 -17.59 2.18 11.01
C ALA A 137 -18.57 1.32 10.20
N ASP A 138 -18.10 0.73 9.08
CA ASP A 138 -18.90 -0.11 8.18
C ASP A 138 -18.79 -1.60 8.55
N TRP A 139 -18.03 -1.93 9.59
CA TRP A 139 -17.70 -3.30 9.93
C TRP A 139 -18.94 -4.16 10.29
N ASN A 140 -19.88 -3.60 11.01
CA ASN A 140 -21.09 -4.33 11.41
C ASN A 140 -21.91 -4.80 10.20
N GLU A 141 -22.05 -3.95 9.18
CA GLU A 141 -22.72 -4.31 7.93
C GLU A 141 -21.95 -5.39 7.20
N PHE A 142 -20.62 -5.22 7.05
CA PHE A 142 -19.75 -6.20 6.43
C PHE A 142 -19.79 -7.55 7.14
N ASN A 143 -19.71 -7.55 8.48
CA ASN A 143 -19.63 -8.73 9.32
C ASN A 143 -20.99 -9.48 9.41
N SER A 144 -22.11 -8.80 9.19
CA SER A 144 -23.44 -9.44 9.14
C SER A 144 -23.57 -10.45 7.99
N LYS A 145 -22.86 -10.20 6.88
CA LYS A 145 -22.78 -11.05 5.68
C LYS A 145 -21.34 -11.50 5.41
N LEU A 146 -20.61 -11.84 6.47
CA LEU A 146 -19.15 -12.08 6.39
C LEU A 146 -18.80 -13.12 5.33
N ASP A 147 -19.48 -14.27 5.33
CA ASP A 147 -19.17 -15.37 4.42
C ASP A 147 -19.41 -15.02 2.96
N GLU A 148 -20.52 -14.32 2.65
CA GLU A 148 -20.79 -13.84 1.30
C GLU A 148 -19.76 -12.80 0.85
N ASN A 149 -19.39 -11.89 1.74
CA ASN A 149 -18.44 -10.85 1.45
C ASN A 149 -17.02 -11.42 1.26
N LEU A 150 -16.61 -12.38 2.07
CA LEU A 150 -15.32 -13.06 1.90
C LEU A 150 -15.27 -13.87 0.61
N ALA A 151 -16.36 -14.57 0.25
CA ALA A 151 -16.45 -15.31 -1.01
C ALA A 151 -16.27 -14.39 -2.24
N LYS A 152 -16.77 -13.16 -2.19
CA LYS A 152 -16.57 -12.15 -3.26
C LYS A 152 -15.12 -11.68 -3.38
N ILE A 153 -14.33 -11.78 -2.31
CA ILE A 153 -12.94 -11.30 -2.23
C ILE A 153 -11.95 -12.47 -2.34
N LYS A 154 -12.41 -13.72 -2.42
CA LYS A 154 -11.67 -14.96 -2.24
C LYS A 154 -10.20 -14.95 -2.70
N THR A 155 -9.93 -14.44 -3.90
CA THR A 155 -8.59 -14.36 -4.51
C THR A 155 -7.97 -12.97 -4.39
N GLY A 156 -8.45 -12.16 -3.48
CA GLY A 156 -8.03 -10.77 -3.30
C GLY A 156 -7.42 -10.49 -1.94
N VAL A 157 -7.45 -9.20 -1.57
CA VAL A 157 -6.98 -8.69 -0.28
C VAL A 157 -8.12 -7.95 0.42
N LEU A 158 -8.37 -8.29 1.67
CA LEU A 158 -9.25 -7.55 2.58
C LEU A 158 -8.39 -6.64 3.48
N VAL A 159 -8.64 -5.35 3.43
CA VAL A 159 -8.03 -4.37 4.34
C VAL A 159 -9.08 -3.85 5.29
N VAL A 160 -8.88 -4.00 6.59
CA VAL A 160 -9.76 -3.42 7.62
C VAL A 160 -9.03 -2.25 8.26
N THR A 161 -9.66 -1.07 8.27
CA THR A 161 -9.07 0.16 8.82
C THR A 161 -9.71 0.54 10.15
N ASN A 162 -8.99 1.34 10.94
CA ASN A 162 -9.44 1.80 12.26
C ASN A 162 -9.80 0.67 13.25
N CYS A 163 -9.04 -0.44 13.18
CA CYS A 163 -9.29 -1.65 13.99
C CYS A 163 -9.31 -1.40 15.50
N GLN A 164 -8.74 -0.30 16.01
CA GLN A 164 -8.85 0.08 17.42
C GLN A 164 -10.30 0.26 17.88
N ASN A 165 -11.23 0.56 16.95
CA ASN A 165 -12.66 0.73 17.26
C ASN A 165 -13.41 -0.62 17.32
N LEU A 166 -12.79 -1.72 16.89
CA LEU A 166 -13.38 -3.05 16.84
C LEU A 166 -12.94 -3.95 18.00
N VAL A 167 -11.99 -3.48 18.82
CA VAL A 167 -11.38 -4.24 19.90
C VAL A 167 -11.57 -3.53 21.24
N SER A 168 -11.70 -4.31 22.32
CA SER A 168 -11.75 -3.75 23.67
C SER A 168 -10.35 -3.76 24.29
N ALA A 169 -9.98 -2.66 24.92
CA ALA A 169 -8.67 -2.54 25.62
C ALA A 169 -8.53 -3.49 26.82
N GLN A 170 -9.65 -3.97 27.36
CA GLN A 170 -9.66 -4.85 28.55
C GLN A 170 -9.59 -6.35 28.21
N GLY A 171 -9.47 -6.70 26.94
CA GLY A 171 -9.57 -8.10 26.50
C GLY A 171 -11.01 -8.61 26.55
N GLY A 172 -11.28 -9.67 25.81
CA GLY A 172 -12.63 -10.25 25.71
C GLY A 172 -13.02 -10.47 24.26
N SER A 173 -14.28 -10.77 24.03
CA SER A 173 -14.85 -10.95 22.69
C SER A 173 -14.73 -9.65 21.89
N THR A 174 -14.25 -9.76 20.66
CA THR A 174 -14.07 -8.64 19.75
C THR A 174 -14.98 -8.77 18.55
N GLN A 175 -15.23 -7.65 17.86
CA GLN A 175 -15.99 -7.70 16.62
C GLN A 175 -15.22 -8.42 15.48
N LEU A 176 -13.93 -8.69 15.67
CA LEU A 176 -13.08 -9.45 14.73
C LEU A 176 -13.08 -10.96 14.97
N ASP A 177 -13.70 -11.46 16.03
CA ASP A 177 -13.62 -12.88 16.42
C ASP A 177 -14.14 -13.83 15.33
N LYS A 178 -15.22 -13.46 14.64
CA LYS A 178 -15.74 -14.24 13.50
C LYS A 178 -14.72 -14.31 12.38
N LEU A 179 -14.07 -13.20 12.05
CA LEU A 179 -13.00 -13.15 11.03
C LEU A 179 -11.84 -14.04 11.44
N PHE A 180 -11.37 -13.94 12.69
CA PHE A 180 -10.26 -14.77 13.20
C PHE A 180 -10.61 -16.26 13.20
N ALA A 181 -11.84 -16.62 13.54
CA ALA A 181 -12.31 -18.00 13.46
C ALA A 181 -12.26 -18.52 12.02
N ARG A 182 -12.71 -17.72 11.04
CA ARG A 182 -12.64 -18.09 9.63
C ARG A 182 -11.19 -18.21 9.13
N MET A 183 -10.31 -17.31 9.50
CA MET A 183 -8.89 -17.36 9.13
C MET A 183 -8.19 -18.65 9.57
N LYS A 184 -8.64 -19.28 10.67
CA LYS A 184 -8.09 -20.54 11.18
C LYS A 184 -8.53 -21.76 10.38
N ILE A 185 -9.72 -21.74 9.83
CA ILE A 185 -10.38 -22.94 9.28
C ILE A 185 -10.37 -22.92 7.75
N ASP A 186 -10.55 -21.74 7.14
CA ASP A 186 -10.76 -21.63 5.70
C ASP A 186 -9.47 -21.34 4.94
N VAL A 187 -9.02 -22.28 4.15
CA VAL A 187 -7.84 -22.16 3.28
C VAL A 187 -8.08 -21.24 2.08
N ASN A 188 -9.33 -20.96 1.75
CA ASN A 188 -9.70 -20.12 0.61
C ASN A 188 -10.02 -18.65 1.01
N MET A 189 -9.53 -18.22 2.14
CA MET A 189 -9.67 -16.83 2.60
C MET A 189 -8.85 -15.86 1.76
N PRO A 190 -9.33 -14.63 1.54
CA PRO A 190 -8.47 -13.54 1.07
C PRO A 190 -7.30 -13.30 2.02
N VAL A 191 -6.23 -12.66 1.53
CA VAL A 191 -5.20 -12.14 2.43
C VAL A 191 -5.79 -11.00 3.24
N VAL A 192 -5.61 -11.04 4.55
CA VAL A 192 -6.18 -10.05 5.48
C VAL A 192 -5.09 -9.10 5.97
N ILE A 193 -5.36 -7.81 5.86
CA ILE A 193 -4.49 -6.74 6.38
C ILE A 193 -5.30 -5.90 7.36
N LEU A 194 -4.90 -5.90 8.62
CA LEU A 194 -5.54 -5.12 9.67
C LEU A 194 -4.74 -3.86 9.97
N CYS A 195 -5.39 -2.70 9.91
CA CYS A 195 -4.78 -1.39 10.18
C CYS A 195 -5.40 -0.75 11.41
N GLY A 196 -4.59 -0.38 12.39
CA GLY A 196 -5.07 0.27 13.61
C GLY A 196 -4.06 1.21 14.25
N LEU A 197 -4.47 1.90 15.31
CA LEU A 197 -3.58 2.70 16.12
C LEU A 197 -2.68 1.79 16.97
N GLU A 198 -1.47 2.24 17.27
CA GLU A 198 -0.59 1.51 18.18
C GLU A 198 -1.24 1.41 19.57
N ASP A 199 -1.78 2.53 20.06
CA ASP A 199 -2.62 2.55 21.25
C ASP A 199 -3.97 1.87 20.97
N GLY A 200 -4.39 0.99 21.82
CA GLY A 200 -5.62 0.20 21.68
C GLY A 200 -5.39 -1.04 20.82
N PHE A 201 -5.31 -0.93 19.49
CA PHE A 201 -5.20 -2.09 18.60
C PHE A 201 -3.86 -2.83 18.73
N GLY A 202 -2.75 -2.11 18.72
CA GLY A 202 -1.41 -2.72 18.91
C GLY A 202 -1.30 -3.41 20.27
N THR A 203 -1.84 -2.81 21.32
CA THR A 203 -1.89 -3.39 22.66
C THR A 203 -2.79 -4.63 22.70
N PHE A 204 -3.97 -4.58 22.09
CA PHE A 204 -4.86 -5.74 21.96
C PHE A 204 -4.16 -6.92 21.27
N ILE A 205 -3.50 -6.68 20.15
CA ILE A 205 -2.80 -7.74 19.41
C ILE A 205 -1.69 -8.38 20.26
N ARG A 206 -0.89 -7.58 20.98
CA ARG A 206 0.15 -8.13 21.85
C ARG A 206 -0.40 -8.96 23.02
N ALA A 207 -1.54 -8.58 23.55
CA ALA A 207 -2.22 -9.30 24.63
C ALA A 207 -2.98 -10.56 24.14
N ASN A 208 -3.31 -10.65 22.86
CA ASN A 208 -4.10 -11.74 22.29
C ASN A 208 -3.24 -12.68 21.44
N SER A 209 -2.70 -13.71 22.07
CA SER A 209 -1.84 -14.71 21.40
C SER A 209 -2.54 -15.44 20.26
N ASN A 210 -3.86 -15.65 20.34
CA ASN A 210 -4.64 -16.27 19.28
C ASN A 210 -4.73 -15.39 18.03
N ALA A 211 -4.90 -14.08 18.19
CA ALA A 211 -4.85 -13.13 17.09
C ALA A 211 -3.41 -13.00 16.57
N LEU A 212 -2.44 -12.95 17.50
CA LEU A 212 -1.03 -12.79 17.17
C LEU A 212 -0.50 -13.89 16.25
N SER A 213 -0.94 -15.14 16.47
CA SER A 213 -0.49 -16.31 15.70
C SER A 213 -1.02 -16.35 14.26
N LEU A 214 -2.08 -15.59 13.94
CA LEU A 214 -2.65 -15.53 12.60
C LEU A 214 -1.87 -14.62 11.64
N PHE A 215 -1.08 -13.69 12.19
CA PHE A 215 -0.41 -12.66 11.40
C PHE A 215 1.11 -12.83 11.49
N GLU A 216 1.70 -13.32 10.41
CA GLU A 216 3.15 -13.52 10.31
C GLU A 216 3.87 -12.16 10.20
N PHE A 217 3.28 -11.20 9.50
CA PHE A 217 3.91 -9.91 9.23
C PHE A 217 3.28 -8.77 10.03
N ARG A 218 4.15 -7.97 10.66
CA ARG A 218 3.75 -6.82 11.47
C ARG A 218 4.58 -5.61 11.09
N PHE A 219 3.88 -4.53 10.79
CA PHE A 219 4.48 -3.26 10.41
C PHE A 219 4.08 -2.22 11.46
N SER A 220 5.05 -1.68 12.19
CA SER A 220 4.82 -0.55 13.09
C SER A 220 5.39 0.71 12.45
N ILE A 221 4.53 1.67 12.12
CA ILE A 221 4.92 2.89 11.44
C ILE A 221 5.06 4.02 12.47
N SER A 222 6.29 4.47 12.67
CA SER A 222 6.58 5.60 13.56
C SER A 222 5.96 6.90 13.05
N PRO A 223 5.65 7.88 13.90
CA PRO A 223 5.26 9.22 13.50
C PRO A 223 6.29 9.89 12.58
N PHE A 224 5.85 10.82 11.74
CA PHE A 224 6.73 11.57 10.87
C PHE A 224 7.55 12.61 11.65
N LYS A 225 8.82 12.77 11.29
CA LYS A 225 9.65 13.91 11.72
C LYS A 225 9.34 15.13 10.85
N ASP A 226 9.80 16.30 11.28
CA ASP A 226 9.68 17.54 10.50
C ASP A 226 10.29 17.43 9.09
N SER A 227 11.46 16.79 8.97
CA SER A 227 12.12 16.51 7.68
C SER A 227 11.28 15.61 6.76
N ASP A 228 10.61 14.61 7.34
CA ASP A 228 9.79 13.67 6.60
C ASP A 228 8.54 14.36 6.06
N LEU A 229 7.88 15.18 6.89
CA LEU A 229 6.70 15.96 6.50
C LEU A 229 7.03 16.94 5.38
N LYS A 230 8.19 17.62 5.46
CA LYS A 230 8.68 18.49 4.39
C LYS A 230 8.83 17.70 3.09
N THR A 231 9.54 16.56 3.12
CA THR A 231 9.80 15.75 1.94
C THR A 231 8.50 15.22 1.33
N LEU A 232 7.57 14.75 2.17
CA LEU A 232 6.26 14.28 1.73
C LEU A 232 5.46 15.41 1.07
N CYS A 233 5.43 16.60 1.67
CA CYS A 233 4.74 17.76 1.11
C CYS A 233 5.31 18.14 -0.27
N VAL A 234 6.63 18.21 -0.40
CA VAL A 234 7.31 18.50 -1.67
C VAL A 234 6.97 17.44 -2.73
N SER A 235 6.99 16.16 -2.38
CA SER A 235 6.62 15.09 -3.29
C SER A 235 5.16 15.19 -3.73
N LEU A 236 4.24 15.46 -2.82
CA LEU A 236 2.82 15.63 -3.12
C LEU A 236 2.57 16.80 -4.07
N VAL A 237 3.24 17.94 -3.86
CA VAL A 237 3.12 19.08 -4.79
C VAL A 237 3.63 18.71 -6.18
N LYS A 238 4.78 18.07 -6.28
CA LYS A 238 5.36 17.65 -7.57
C LYS A 238 4.50 16.61 -8.30
N GLU A 239 4.03 15.58 -7.59
CA GLU A 239 3.31 14.46 -8.20
C GLU A 239 1.84 14.79 -8.47
N LYS A 240 1.14 15.36 -7.49
CA LYS A 240 -0.32 15.59 -7.55
C LYS A 240 -0.64 16.84 -8.36
N PHE A 241 0.13 17.90 -8.20
CA PHE A 241 -0.12 19.20 -8.84
C PHE A 241 0.82 19.47 -10.01
N ARG A 242 1.85 18.63 -10.25
CA ARG A 242 2.84 18.76 -11.34
C ARG A 242 3.50 20.14 -11.37
N THR A 243 3.64 20.75 -10.18
CA THR A 243 4.17 22.11 -10.03
C THR A 243 5.61 22.03 -9.51
N PRO A 244 6.58 22.67 -10.17
CA PRO A 244 7.95 22.76 -9.67
C PRO A 244 7.98 23.65 -8.41
N ILE A 245 8.69 23.21 -7.40
CA ILE A 245 8.92 23.99 -6.19
C ILE A 245 10.33 24.60 -6.26
N SER A 246 10.43 25.92 -6.04
CA SER A 246 11.74 26.58 -5.96
C SER A 246 12.48 26.18 -4.67
N SER A 247 13.81 26.21 -4.72
CA SER A 247 14.65 25.91 -3.55
C SER A 247 14.37 26.83 -2.35
N ASP A 248 13.99 28.08 -2.60
CA ASP A 248 13.60 29.03 -1.54
C ASP A 248 12.26 28.64 -0.91
N ALA A 249 11.26 28.26 -1.72
CA ALA A 249 9.98 27.76 -1.23
C ALA A 249 10.17 26.46 -0.42
N GLU A 250 11.01 25.56 -0.88
CA GLU A 250 11.34 24.32 -0.17
C GLU A 250 12.02 24.60 1.18
N ARG A 251 12.91 25.59 1.23
CA ARG A 251 13.56 26.04 2.47
C ARG A 251 12.54 26.65 3.46
N LYS A 252 11.65 27.53 2.98
CA LYS A 252 10.58 28.12 3.79
C LYS A 252 9.65 27.06 4.36
N LEU A 253 9.24 26.09 3.54
CA LEU A 253 8.43 24.95 3.95
C LEU A 253 9.09 24.15 5.09
N GLY A 254 10.41 23.94 5.01
CA GLY A 254 11.17 23.30 6.10
C GLY A 254 11.12 24.08 7.42
N LEU A 255 11.16 25.42 7.36
CA LEU A 255 11.03 26.26 8.57
C LEU A 255 9.61 26.19 9.17
N VAL A 256 8.58 26.13 8.30
CA VAL A 256 7.18 25.97 8.73
C VAL A 256 7.01 24.66 9.49
N PHE A 257 7.44 23.53 8.91
CA PHE A 257 7.32 22.22 9.58
C PHE A 257 8.13 22.15 10.88
N LYS A 258 9.34 22.73 10.93
CA LYS A 258 10.11 22.84 12.19
C LYS A 258 9.35 23.59 13.27
N LYS A 259 8.71 24.69 12.92
CA LYS A 259 7.89 25.47 13.86
C LYS A 259 6.69 24.65 14.34
N MET A 260 5.92 24.09 13.40
CA MET A 260 4.74 23.27 13.72
C MET A 260 5.09 22.05 14.58
N PHE A 261 6.23 21.42 14.32
CA PHE A 261 6.72 20.30 15.13
C PHE A 261 7.02 20.72 16.57
N ARG A 262 7.72 21.84 16.74
CA ARG A 262 8.02 22.43 18.06
C ARG A 262 6.75 22.80 18.82
N ASP A 263 5.75 23.34 18.12
CA ASP A 263 4.48 23.77 18.68
C ASP A 263 3.50 22.60 18.93
N GLY A 264 3.91 21.35 18.65
CA GLY A 264 3.09 20.13 18.82
C GLY A 264 1.92 19.99 17.84
N CYS A 265 1.93 20.75 16.74
CA CYS A 265 0.86 20.80 15.73
C CYS A 265 0.97 19.73 14.64
N THR A 266 1.80 18.71 14.82
CA THR A 266 2.09 17.69 13.78
C THR A 266 1.39 16.36 14.00
N LYS A 267 0.43 16.28 14.92
CA LYS A 267 -0.29 15.03 15.28
C LYS A 267 -1.01 14.36 14.11
N GLU A 268 -1.38 15.12 13.09
CA GLU A 268 -2.04 14.59 11.88
C GLU A 268 -1.04 13.95 10.88
N ASN A 269 0.26 14.03 11.14
CA ASN A 269 1.31 13.41 10.31
C ASN A 269 1.16 13.75 8.80
N GLY A 270 1.08 12.73 7.94
CA GLY A 270 0.98 12.90 6.48
C GLY A 270 -0.30 13.62 6.00
N ILE A 271 -1.38 13.60 6.79
CA ILE A 271 -2.60 14.38 6.49
C ILE A 271 -2.28 15.88 6.50
N LEU A 272 -1.52 16.33 7.50
CA LEU A 272 -1.05 17.73 7.59
C LEU A 272 -0.20 18.11 6.37
N ALA A 273 0.74 17.25 5.98
CA ALA A 273 1.56 17.50 4.78
C ALA A 273 0.70 17.59 3.50
N GLY A 274 -0.35 16.77 3.40
CA GLY A 274 -1.31 16.83 2.30
C GLY A 274 -2.09 18.16 2.27
N LYS A 275 -2.61 18.62 3.40
CA LYS A 275 -3.33 19.91 3.51
C LYS A 275 -2.44 21.08 3.11
N ILE A 276 -1.21 21.12 3.62
CA ILE A 276 -0.25 22.19 3.29
C ILE A 276 0.14 22.12 1.81
N ALA A 277 0.28 20.93 1.22
CA ALA A 277 0.58 20.79 -0.20
C ALA A 277 -0.56 21.34 -1.06
N GLU A 278 -1.82 21.07 -0.70
CA GLU A 278 -3.00 21.60 -1.39
C GLU A 278 -3.07 23.13 -1.28
N GLU A 279 -2.97 23.69 -0.09
CA GLU A 279 -2.98 25.14 0.11
C GLU A 279 -1.84 25.84 -0.64
N SER A 280 -0.63 25.25 -0.61
CA SER A 280 0.51 25.79 -1.34
C SER A 280 0.29 25.81 -2.83
N ALA A 281 -0.33 24.78 -3.38
CA ALA A 281 -0.63 24.69 -4.81
C ALA A 281 -1.73 25.70 -5.22
N PHE A 282 -2.78 25.86 -4.40
CA PHE A 282 -3.84 26.85 -4.68
C PHE A 282 -3.38 28.29 -4.61
N ASN A 283 -2.44 28.62 -3.73
CA ASN A 283 -1.89 29.97 -3.59
C ASN A 283 -0.85 30.35 -4.67
N MET A 284 -0.54 29.42 -5.60
CA MET A 284 0.34 29.70 -6.75
C MET A 284 -0.42 30.18 -7.99
N PHE A 285 -1.72 30.17 -7.99
CA PHE A 285 -2.63 30.64 -9.05
C PHE A 285 -3.42 31.85 -8.59
#